data_533e32e47dc400fd80cdc0947be25cbb
#
_entry.id   533e32e47dc400fd80cdc0947be25cbb
#
_cell.length_a   1.000
_cell.length_b   1.000
_cell.length_c   1.000
_cell.angle_alpha   90.00
_cell.angle_beta   90.00
_cell.angle_gamma   90.00
#
_symmetry.space_group_name_H-M   'P 1'
#
loop_
_entity.id
_entity.type
_entity.pdbx_description
1 polymer ?
#
loop_
_entity_poly.entity_id
_entity_poly.type
_entity_poly.pdbx_seq_one_letter_code
_entity_poly.pdbx_strand_id
1 'polypeptide(L)'
;VTVPAIRIRQMRCVWRPRNRHVACSTSSSSAKLSFVGYERPKTAAFLLIGDELLSGKVEEANLVVLARTFRNLGIDLRRVVTIGDDVDLIADEVKRLSETHDHLITSGGVGPTHDDVTVDGVAKAFGVDVVLDQGLVALLREYYKEKCTEGHLLMARMPVGATLESTESVRWPTIRMKNTWLFPGIPEVFRMKLPVLAEKLSGGQPWVSRAVYTQMDEGNLKPLLDAVVESFPDVGIGSYPKWGDATYRTKLTFDGREVARVDAAKDAFVATLPEGEPQRVE
;
A
#
# COMPACT_ATOMS: atom_id res chain seq x y z
N VAL A 1 24.79 38.56 -12.43
CA VAL A 1 24.49 37.56 -13.47
C VAL A 1 23.30 36.79 -12.96
N THR A 2 22.12 37.11 -13.50
CA THR A 2 20.82 36.59 -13.07
C THR A 2 20.58 35.28 -13.85
N VAL A 3 20.43 34.17 -13.15
CA VAL A 3 20.08 32.87 -13.73
C VAL A 3 18.56 32.80 -13.87
N PRO A 4 18.00 32.48 -15.04
CA PRO A 4 16.55 32.37 -15.19
C PRO A 4 16.02 31.10 -14.52
N ALA A 5 14.93 31.23 -13.77
CA ALA A 5 14.22 30.14 -13.13
C ALA A 5 13.56 29.24 -14.17
N ILE A 6 14.01 27.98 -14.26
CA ILE A 6 13.38 26.94 -15.07
C ILE A 6 12.12 26.44 -14.31
N ARG A 7 10.95 26.73 -14.87
CA ARG A 7 9.67 26.19 -14.41
C ARG A 7 9.61 24.70 -14.78
N ILE A 8 9.80 23.82 -13.83
CA ILE A 8 9.55 22.39 -14.01
C ILE A 8 8.02 22.18 -13.98
N ARG A 9 7.43 21.89 -15.14
CA ARG A 9 6.06 21.36 -15.20
C ARG A 9 6.09 19.90 -14.74
N GLN A 10 5.48 19.61 -13.60
CA GLN A 10 5.20 18.25 -13.19
C GLN A 10 4.21 17.63 -14.20
N MET A 11 4.71 16.70 -15.02
CA MET A 11 3.83 15.82 -15.80
C MET A 11 3.22 14.79 -14.86
N ARG A 12 1.92 14.95 -14.60
CA ARG A 12 1.10 13.90 -13.97
C ARG A 12 0.80 12.84 -15.04
N CYS A 13 1.45 11.70 -14.96
CA CYS A 13 0.99 10.52 -15.69
C CYS A 13 -0.33 10.04 -15.07
N VAL A 14 -1.45 10.36 -15.69
CA VAL A 14 -2.78 9.84 -15.33
C VAL A 14 -2.99 8.57 -16.14
N TRP A 15 -2.81 7.43 -15.48
CA TRP A 15 -3.20 6.14 -16.04
C TRP A 15 -4.74 6.04 -16.06
N ARG A 16 -5.36 5.90 -17.25
CA ARG A 16 -6.78 5.58 -17.44
C ARG A 16 -6.92 4.20 -18.07
N PRO A 17 -7.61 3.24 -17.46
CA PRO A 17 -7.98 2.01 -18.15
C PRO A 17 -9.05 2.30 -19.22
N ARG A 18 -8.78 1.94 -20.47
CA ARG A 18 -9.79 1.99 -21.54
C ARG A 18 -10.59 0.69 -21.54
N ASN A 19 -11.85 0.77 -21.12
CA ASN A 19 -12.84 -0.26 -21.42
C ASN A 19 -13.10 -0.28 -22.94
N ARG A 20 -12.74 -1.36 -23.62
CA ARG A 20 -13.29 -1.67 -24.93
C ARG A 20 -14.20 -2.89 -24.82
N HIS A 21 -15.48 -2.68 -25.05
CA HIS A 21 -16.42 -3.75 -25.33
C HIS A 21 -16.09 -4.32 -26.72
N VAL A 22 -15.68 -5.57 -26.77
CA VAL A 22 -15.62 -6.33 -28.01
C VAL A 22 -16.88 -7.20 -28.06
N ALA A 23 -17.77 -6.90 -28.97
CA ALA A 23 -18.90 -7.77 -29.30
C ALA A 23 -18.38 -8.95 -30.12
N CYS A 24 -18.52 -10.18 -29.61
CA CYS A 24 -18.20 -11.40 -30.32
C CYS A 24 -19.50 -12.07 -30.75
N SER A 25 -19.65 -12.27 -32.05
CA SER A 25 -20.74 -13.00 -32.65
C SER A 25 -20.60 -14.51 -32.43
N THR A 26 -21.70 -15.15 -32.09
CA THR A 26 -21.85 -16.55 -31.74
C THR A 26 -21.66 -17.49 -32.91
N SER A 27 -20.76 -18.49 -32.77
CA SER A 27 -20.90 -19.80 -33.41
C SER A 27 -20.65 -20.89 -32.37
N SER A 28 -21.62 -21.79 -32.25
CA SER A 28 -21.72 -22.84 -31.26
C SER A 28 -20.69 -23.94 -31.46
N SER A 29 -19.82 -24.14 -30.46
CA SER A 29 -19.16 -25.42 -30.19
C SER A 29 -18.95 -25.51 -28.68
N SER A 30 -19.61 -26.46 -28.02
CA SER A 30 -19.61 -26.67 -26.59
C SER A 30 -18.32 -27.37 -26.13
N ALA A 31 -17.25 -26.62 -25.98
CA ALA A 31 -16.15 -27.03 -25.10
C ALA A 31 -16.35 -26.30 -23.75
N LYS A 32 -16.72 -27.03 -22.71
CA LYS A 32 -16.71 -26.52 -21.34
C LYS A 32 -15.26 -26.25 -20.95
N LEU A 33 -14.76 -25.06 -21.28
CA LEU A 33 -13.63 -24.48 -20.62
C LEU A 33 -14.08 -24.14 -19.20
N SER A 34 -13.63 -24.91 -18.21
CA SER A 34 -13.70 -24.53 -16.81
C SER A 34 -12.89 -23.24 -16.66
N PHE A 35 -13.58 -22.11 -16.63
CA PHE A 35 -13.02 -20.86 -16.15
C PHE A 35 -12.64 -21.09 -14.70
N VAL A 36 -11.37 -21.30 -14.40
CA VAL A 36 -10.80 -21.05 -13.09
C VAL A 36 -11.13 -19.60 -12.79
N GLY A 37 -12.03 -19.36 -11.83
CA GLY A 37 -12.50 -18.03 -11.50
C GLY A 37 -11.31 -17.13 -11.19
N TYR A 38 -11.07 -16.16 -12.05
CA TYR A 38 -10.08 -15.11 -11.82
C TYR A 38 -10.67 -14.19 -10.75
N GLU A 39 -10.42 -14.49 -9.47
CA GLU A 39 -10.79 -13.56 -8.41
C GLU A 39 -10.04 -12.25 -8.65
N ARG A 40 -10.78 -11.14 -8.67
CA ARG A 40 -10.13 -9.83 -8.77
C ARG A 40 -9.13 -9.65 -7.63
N PRO A 41 -7.98 -9.02 -7.89
CA PRO A 41 -7.05 -8.71 -6.83
C PRO A 41 -7.72 -7.90 -5.72
N LYS A 42 -7.45 -8.26 -4.46
CA LYS A 42 -7.92 -7.50 -3.32
C LYS A 42 -7.27 -6.11 -3.32
N THR A 43 -8.06 -5.13 -2.94
CA THR A 43 -7.63 -3.72 -2.90
C THR A 43 -7.51 -3.23 -1.47
N ALA A 44 -6.58 -2.30 -1.23
CA ALA A 44 -6.42 -1.67 0.06
C ALA A 44 -6.30 -0.15 -0.06
N ALA A 45 -6.71 0.53 1.01
CA ALA A 45 -6.39 1.92 1.28
C ALA A 45 -5.56 2.05 2.56
N PHE A 46 -4.77 3.11 2.64
CA PHE A 46 -4.00 3.47 3.83
C PHE A 46 -4.36 4.88 4.26
N LEU A 47 -4.80 5.03 5.50
CA LEU A 47 -5.15 6.30 6.12
C LEU A 47 -4.13 6.64 7.19
N LEU A 48 -3.32 7.64 6.93
CA LEU A 48 -2.34 8.21 7.83
C LEU A 48 -2.99 9.34 8.63
N ILE A 49 -2.89 9.27 9.94
CA ILE A 49 -3.56 10.20 10.86
C ILE A 49 -2.49 10.78 11.77
N GLY A 50 -2.38 12.12 11.79
CA GLY A 50 -1.44 12.85 12.61
C GLY A 50 -1.17 14.25 12.06
N ASP A 51 -1.39 15.26 12.87
CA ASP A 51 -1.06 16.66 12.57
C ASP A 51 0.44 16.87 12.37
N GLU A 52 1.29 16.04 13.01
CA GLU A 52 2.75 16.09 12.87
C GLU A 52 3.22 15.71 11.46
N LEU A 53 2.47 14.84 10.76
CA LEU A 53 2.74 14.51 9.37
C LEU A 53 2.42 15.67 8.44
N LEU A 54 1.27 16.33 8.66
CA LEU A 54 0.83 17.47 7.85
C LEU A 54 1.69 18.71 8.07
N SER A 55 2.19 18.90 9.31
CA SER A 55 3.10 20.00 9.64
C SER A 55 4.57 19.74 9.28
N GLY A 56 4.89 18.52 8.83
CA GLY A 56 6.26 18.14 8.49
C GLY A 56 7.20 17.99 9.70
N LYS A 57 6.67 17.90 10.92
CA LYS A 57 7.45 17.64 12.14
C LYS A 57 8.01 16.22 12.19
N VAL A 58 7.29 15.27 11.57
CA VAL A 58 7.65 13.86 11.49
C VAL A 58 7.63 13.43 10.02
N GLU A 59 8.64 12.66 9.61
CA GLU A 59 8.71 12.04 8.32
C GLU A 59 7.94 10.71 8.34
N GLU A 60 7.06 10.52 7.35
CA GLU A 60 6.28 9.29 7.22
C GLU A 60 7.16 8.10 6.81
N ALA A 61 7.12 7.01 7.56
CA ALA A 61 7.96 5.83 7.36
C ALA A 61 7.18 4.51 7.22
N ASN A 62 5.86 4.51 7.45
CA ASN A 62 5.04 3.30 7.47
C ASN A 62 4.53 2.91 6.07
N LEU A 63 4.33 3.88 5.17
CA LEU A 63 3.81 3.65 3.82
C LEU A 63 4.65 2.66 3.01
N VAL A 64 5.96 2.87 2.96
CA VAL A 64 6.86 2.04 2.15
C VAL A 64 6.84 0.59 2.63
N VAL A 65 6.81 0.40 3.95
CA VAL A 65 6.81 -0.94 4.56
C VAL A 65 5.47 -1.64 4.30
N LEU A 66 4.34 -0.94 4.49
CA LEU A 66 3.01 -1.47 4.19
C LEU A 66 2.86 -1.81 2.71
N ALA A 67 3.27 -0.93 1.81
CA ALA A 67 3.18 -1.15 0.38
C ALA A 67 3.95 -2.40 -0.06
N ARG A 68 5.16 -2.61 0.47
CA ARG A 68 5.95 -3.83 0.21
C ARG A 68 5.26 -5.08 0.76
N THR A 69 4.72 -5.00 1.98
CA THR A 69 3.94 -6.10 2.58
C THR A 69 2.76 -6.48 1.71
N PHE A 70 1.98 -5.52 1.27
CA PHE A 70 0.82 -5.77 0.41
C PHE A 70 1.19 -6.33 -0.97
N ARG A 71 2.28 -5.86 -1.58
CA ARG A 71 2.79 -6.47 -2.83
C ARG A 71 3.11 -7.96 -2.65
N ASN A 72 3.75 -8.32 -1.54
CA ASN A 72 4.07 -9.71 -1.21
C ASN A 72 2.81 -10.56 -0.94
N LEU A 73 1.75 -9.95 -0.42
CA LEU A 73 0.45 -10.59 -0.19
C LEU A 73 -0.46 -10.61 -1.43
N GLY A 74 -0.04 -10.02 -2.54
CA GLY A 74 -0.87 -9.87 -3.73
C GLY A 74 -2.03 -8.89 -3.58
N ILE A 75 -1.95 -7.95 -2.63
CA ILE A 75 -2.94 -6.91 -2.39
C ILE A 75 -2.51 -5.62 -3.09
N ASP A 76 -3.44 -4.97 -3.79
CA ASP A 76 -3.19 -3.70 -4.47
C ASP A 76 -3.46 -2.52 -3.53
N LEU A 77 -2.42 -1.85 -3.05
CA LEU A 77 -2.58 -0.57 -2.35
C LEU A 77 -2.97 0.51 -3.37
N ARG A 78 -4.25 0.88 -3.38
CA ARG A 78 -4.85 1.78 -4.39
C ARG A 78 -4.90 3.23 -3.96
N ARG A 79 -4.93 3.49 -2.65
CA ARG A 79 -5.10 4.84 -2.13
C ARG A 79 -4.34 5.02 -0.83
N VAL A 80 -3.73 6.20 -0.70
CA VAL A 80 -3.12 6.70 0.54
C VAL A 80 -3.68 8.09 0.78
N VAL A 81 -4.13 8.34 2.00
CA VAL A 81 -4.66 9.62 2.43
C VAL A 81 -3.97 10.00 3.74
N THR A 82 -3.61 11.25 3.90
CA THR A 82 -3.08 11.81 5.15
C THR A 82 -4.03 12.90 5.63
N ILE A 83 -4.43 12.82 6.90
CA ILE A 83 -5.32 13.76 7.58
C ILE A 83 -4.80 14.09 8.96
N GLY A 84 -5.32 15.16 9.57
CA GLY A 84 -5.06 15.54 10.96
C GLY A 84 -5.89 14.73 11.96
N ASP A 85 -5.66 15.01 13.24
CA ASP A 85 -6.29 14.35 14.39
C ASP A 85 -7.69 14.97 14.67
N ASP A 86 -8.62 14.76 13.76
CA ASP A 86 -10.00 15.22 13.86
C ASP A 86 -10.98 14.06 13.69
N VAL A 87 -11.87 13.87 14.67
CA VAL A 87 -12.82 12.76 14.73
C VAL A 87 -13.75 12.74 13.51
N ASP A 88 -14.18 13.89 13.04
CA ASP A 88 -15.14 13.98 11.93
C ASP A 88 -14.46 13.67 10.60
N LEU A 89 -13.27 14.22 10.37
CA LEU A 89 -12.46 13.91 9.20
C LEU A 89 -12.08 12.41 9.15
N ILE A 90 -11.69 11.84 10.29
CA ILE A 90 -11.38 10.41 10.39
C ILE A 90 -12.61 9.59 10.05
N ALA A 91 -13.78 9.93 10.62
CA ALA A 91 -15.02 9.20 10.38
C ALA A 91 -15.42 9.21 8.90
N ASP A 92 -15.36 10.36 8.24
CA ASP A 92 -15.71 10.52 6.83
C ASP A 92 -14.75 9.72 5.92
N GLU A 93 -13.44 9.81 6.15
CA GLU A 93 -12.45 9.06 5.37
C GLU A 93 -12.53 7.56 5.61
N VAL A 94 -12.70 7.11 6.87
CA VAL A 94 -12.87 5.70 7.21
C VAL A 94 -14.10 5.13 6.51
N LYS A 95 -15.24 5.82 6.58
CA LYS A 95 -16.48 5.40 5.89
C LYS A 95 -16.24 5.25 4.39
N ARG A 96 -15.72 6.30 3.74
CA ARG A 96 -15.48 6.33 2.30
C ARG A 96 -14.48 5.26 1.84
N LEU A 97 -13.37 5.09 2.57
CA LEU A 97 -12.31 4.15 2.19
C LEU A 97 -12.68 2.70 2.47
N SER A 98 -13.37 2.42 3.58
CA SER A 98 -13.82 1.07 3.93
C SER A 98 -14.92 0.54 3.00
N GLU A 99 -15.78 1.41 2.46
CA GLU A 99 -16.81 1.03 1.48
C GLU A 99 -16.25 0.77 0.08
N THR A 100 -15.11 1.36 -0.26
CA THR A 100 -14.55 1.32 -1.62
C THR A 100 -13.36 0.38 -1.80
N HIS A 101 -12.81 -0.17 -0.71
CA HIS A 101 -11.66 -1.07 -0.73
C HIS A 101 -11.94 -2.33 0.10
N ASP A 102 -11.27 -3.43 -0.25
CA ASP A 102 -11.41 -4.69 0.48
C ASP A 102 -10.78 -4.59 1.89
N HIS A 103 -9.75 -3.76 2.05
CA HIS A 103 -9.05 -3.51 3.32
C HIS A 103 -8.74 -2.03 3.51
N LEU A 104 -8.90 -1.55 4.73
CA LEU A 104 -8.45 -0.23 5.15
C LEU A 104 -7.50 -0.40 6.33
N ILE A 105 -6.32 0.20 6.23
CA ILE A 105 -5.36 0.29 7.33
C ILE A 105 -5.30 1.74 7.77
N THR A 106 -5.41 1.99 9.07
CA THR A 106 -5.10 3.31 9.65
C THR A 106 -3.73 3.26 10.31
N SER A 107 -3.06 4.38 10.44
CA SER A 107 -1.79 4.53 11.17
C SER A 107 -1.77 5.85 11.90
N GLY A 108 -1.65 5.80 13.23
CA GLY A 108 -1.65 6.96 14.13
C GLY A 108 -2.92 7.09 14.96
N GLY A 109 -2.87 7.93 15.98
CA GLY A 109 -4.00 8.31 16.82
C GLY A 109 -4.64 7.18 17.65
N VAL A 110 -3.87 6.14 18.05
CA VAL A 110 -4.36 5.00 18.85
C VAL A 110 -3.65 4.86 20.22
N GLY A 111 -2.93 5.88 20.62
CA GLY A 111 -2.25 5.94 21.92
C GLY A 111 -3.15 6.46 23.03
N PRO A 112 -2.53 6.87 24.17
CA PRO A 112 -3.24 7.32 25.36
C PRO A 112 -3.35 8.85 25.49
N THR A 113 -2.93 9.62 24.49
CA THR A 113 -2.89 11.08 24.59
C THR A 113 -4.18 11.73 24.09
N HIS A 114 -4.36 13.01 24.32
CA HIS A 114 -5.60 13.72 24.02
C HIS A 114 -5.90 13.88 22.53
N ASP A 115 -4.88 13.76 21.69
CA ASP A 115 -4.88 13.79 20.25
C ASP A 115 -5.08 12.40 19.61
N ASP A 116 -5.03 11.32 20.42
CA ASP A 116 -5.29 9.95 19.96
C ASP A 116 -6.80 9.69 19.78
N VAL A 117 -7.37 10.17 18.68
CA VAL A 117 -8.82 10.14 18.40
C VAL A 117 -9.23 9.17 17.30
N THR A 118 -8.31 8.35 16.79
CA THR A 118 -8.60 7.41 15.70
C THR A 118 -9.69 6.39 16.08
N VAL A 119 -9.69 5.89 17.32
CA VAL A 119 -10.70 4.95 17.80
C VAL A 119 -12.11 5.57 17.77
N ASP A 120 -12.22 6.85 18.17
CA ASP A 120 -13.49 7.59 18.16
C ASP A 120 -13.97 7.84 16.72
N GLY A 121 -13.06 8.25 15.83
CA GLY A 121 -13.36 8.43 14.41
C GLY A 121 -13.85 7.16 13.73
N VAL A 122 -13.18 6.02 14.00
CA VAL A 122 -13.59 4.71 13.48
C VAL A 122 -14.95 4.30 14.06
N ALA A 123 -15.17 4.44 15.37
CA ALA A 123 -16.46 4.12 15.98
C ALA A 123 -17.59 4.96 15.36
N LYS A 124 -17.37 6.26 15.19
CA LYS A 124 -18.31 7.18 14.54
C LYS A 124 -18.59 6.77 13.08
N ALA A 125 -17.58 6.40 12.31
CA ALA A 125 -17.73 5.95 10.92
C ALA A 125 -18.68 4.75 10.80
N PHE A 126 -18.65 3.83 11.79
CA PHE A 126 -19.48 2.65 11.80
C PHE A 126 -20.76 2.79 12.64
N GLY A 127 -21.00 3.94 13.25
CA GLY A 127 -22.19 4.23 14.04
C GLY A 127 -22.30 3.39 15.31
N VAL A 128 -21.18 3.16 15.99
CA VAL A 128 -21.07 2.37 17.23
C VAL A 128 -20.41 3.16 18.35
N ASP A 129 -20.62 2.76 19.58
CA ASP A 129 -19.98 3.34 20.74
C ASP A 129 -18.53 2.84 20.91
N VAL A 130 -17.76 3.56 21.73
CA VAL A 130 -16.43 3.15 22.19
C VAL A 130 -16.53 2.58 23.60
N VAL A 131 -15.87 1.45 23.82
CA VAL A 131 -15.81 0.77 25.13
C VAL A 131 -14.38 0.45 25.52
N LEU A 132 -14.14 0.21 26.80
CA LEU A 132 -12.90 -0.37 27.29
C LEU A 132 -13.01 -1.89 27.22
N ASP A 133 -12.17 -2.49 26.40
CA ASP A 133 -12.08 -3.95 26.30
C ASP A 133 -11.34 -4.53 27.52
N GLN A 134 -11.96 -5.45 28.22
CA GLN A 134 -11.42 -6.03 29.44
C GLN A 134 -10.20 -6.93 29.18
N GLY A 135 -10.07 -7.52 28.01
CA GLY A 135 -8.89 -8.29 27.59
C GLY A 135 -7.69 -7.39 27.41
N LEU A 136 -7.86 -6.24 26.71
CA LEU A 136 -6.82 -5.23 26.57
C LEU A 136 -6.44 -4.60 27.92
N VAL A 137 -7.42 -4.31 28.79
CA VAL A 137 -7.17 -3.83 30.15
C VAL A 137 -6.30 -4.81 30.94
N ALA A 138 -6.61 -6.10 30.87
CA ALA A 138 -5.81 -7.13 31.53
C ALA A 138 -4.38 -7.20 30.99
N LEU A 139 -4.20 -7.15 29.65
CA LEU A 139 -2.88 -7.11 29.02
C LEU A 139 -2.07 -5.88 29.43
N LEU A 140 -2.69 -4.71 29.47
CA LEU A 140 -2.04 -3.47 29.90
C LEU A 140 -1.60 -3.55 31.36
N ARG A 141 -2.45 -4.05 32.24
CA ARG A 141 -2.11 -4.25 33.66
C ARG A 141 -0.99 -5.27 33.84
N GLU A 142 -0.99 -6.36 33.08
CA GLU A 142 0.10 -7.34 33.09
C GLU A 142 1.43 -6.73 32.63
N TYR A 143 1.40 -5.93 31.56
CA TYR A 143 2.59 -5.31 30.98
C TYR A 143 3.18 -4.22 31.87
N TYR A 144 2.34 -3.26 32.31
CA TYR A 144 2.80 -2.10 33.10
C TYR A 144 2.88 -2.38 34.59
N LYS A 145 2.21 -3.43 35.07
CA LYS A 145 2.14 -3.83 36.47
C LYS A 145 1.74 -2.64 37.34
N GLU A 146 2.53 -2.37 38.39
CA GLU A 146 2.30 -1.28 39.34
C GLU A 146 2.44 0.12 38.73
N LYS A 147 3.03 0.22 37.52
CA LYS A 147 3.16 1.48 36.78
C LYS A 147 1.94 1.75 35.86
N CYS A 148 0.95 0.86 35.86
CA CYS A 148 -0.26 1.04 35.06
C CYS A 148 -1.09 2.20 35.63
N THR A 149 -1.35 3.18 34.79
CA THR A 149 -2.18 4.36 35.16
C THR A 149 -3.48 4.34 34.36
N GLU A 150 -4.46 5.15 34.74
CA GLU A 150 -5.69 5.36 33.97
C GLU A 150 -5.38 5.82 32.54
N GLY A 151 -4.34 6.62 32.33
CA GLY A 151 -3.89 6.99 30.99
C GLY A 151 -3.49 5.78 30.13
N HIS A 152 -2.78 4.81 30.70
CA HIS A 152 -2.44 3.58 29.97
C HIS A 152 -3.69 2.79 29.57
N LEU A 153 -4.74 2.81 30.40
CA LEU A 153 -5.99 2.09 30.12
C LEU A 153 -6.78 2.70 28.94
N LEU A 154 -6.51 3.96 28.56
CA LEU A 154 -7.10 4.55 27.35
C LEU A 154 -6.71 3.80 26.07
N MET A 155 -5.56 3.11 26.06
CA MET A 155 -5.19 2.23 24.94
C MET A 155 -6.01 0.94 24.85
N ALA A 156 -6.88 0.67 25.82
CA ALA A 156 -7.85 -0.42 25.78
C ALA A 156 -9.20 -0.01 25.16
N ARG A 157 -9.33 1.23 24.70
CA ARG A 157 -10.53 1.71 24.02
C ARG A 157 -10.64 1.04 22.64
N MET A 158 -11.82 0.57 22.30
CA MET A 158 -12.11 0.03 20.99
C MET A 158 -13.58 0.23 20.59
N PRO A 159 -13.93 0.26 19.30
CA PRO A 159 -15.30 0.33 18.83
C PRO A 159 -16.07 -0.95 19.25
N VAL A 160 -17.32 -0.80 19.67
CA VAL A 160 -18.20 -1.95 19.95
C VAL A 160 -18.33 -2.84 18.70
N GLY A 161 -18.10 -4.14 18.88
CA GLY A 161 -18.14 -5.13 17.79
C GLY A 161 -16.83 -5.24 17.00
N ALA A 162 -15.79 -4.51 17.36
CA ALA A 162 -14.46 -4.76 16.84
C ALA A 162 -13.86 -6.06 17.40
N THR A 163 -12.91 -6.64 16.69
CA THR A 163 -12.18 -7.84 17.10
C THR A 163 -10.72 -7.51 17.40
N LEU A 164 -10.10 -8.36 18.21
CA LEU A 164 -8.67 -8.28 18.52
C LEU A 164 -7.95 -9.37 17.74
N GLU A 165 -7.05 -8.95 16.85
CA GLU A 165 -6.29 -9.84 15.99
C GLU A 165 -4.84 -9.92 16.46
N SER A 166 -4.36 -11.15 16.68
CA SER A 166 -2.99 -11.46 17.10
C SER A 166 -2.48 -12.68 16.36
N THR A 167 -1.18 -12.95 16.47
CA THR A 167 -0.51 -14.15 15.96
C THR A 167 0.39 -14.74 17.05
N GLU A 168 0.95 -15.91 16.82
CA GLU A 168 1.92 -16.48 17.76
C GLU A 168 3.15 -15.57 17.96
N SER A 169 3.57 -14.90 16.89
CA SER A 169 4.72 -13.97 16.90
C SER A 169 4.40 -12.57 17.41
N VAL A 170 3.12 -12.15 17.33
CA VAL A 170 2.66 -10.82 17.72
C VAL A 170 1.52 -10.95 18.73
N ARG A 171 1.88 -11.04 20.02
CA ARG A 171 0.90 -11.22 21.09
C ARG A 171 0.10 -9.97 21.41
N TRP A 172 0.68 -8.77 21.20
CA TRP A 172 -0.05 -7.52 21.37
C TRP A 172 -1.05 -7.34 20.25
N PRO A 173 -2.36 -7.43 20.51
CA PRO A 173 -3.36 -7.50 19.46
C PRO A 173 -3.49 -6.19 18.69
N THR A 174 -4.01 -6.29 17.49
CA THR A 174 -4.41 -5.18 16.63
C THR A 174 -5.94 -5.12 16.61
N ILE A 175 -6.51 -3.95 16.80
CA ILE A 175 -7.95 -3.73 16.73
C ILE A 175 -8.37 -3.77 15.25
N ARG A 176 -9.41 -4.56 14.98
CA ARG A 176 -10.04 -4.63 13.66
C ARG A 176 -11.53 -4.39 13.75
N MET A 177 -12.02 -3.38 13.03
CA MET A 177 -13.46 -3.11 12.88
C MET A 177 -13.88 -3.39 11.43
N LYS A 178 -14.61 -4.47 11.21
CA LYS A 178 -14.96 -5.00 9.88
C LYS A 178 -13.68 -5.20 9.02
N ASN A 179 -13.50 -4.42 7.94
CA ASN A 179 -12.32 -4.45 7.07
C ASN A 179 -11.27 -3.38 7.42
N THR A 180 -11.46 -2.64 8.51
CA THR A 180 -10.58 -1.56 8.97
C THR A 180 -9.68 -2.04 10.10
N TRP A 181 -8.37 -1.87 9.95
CA TRP A 181 -7.32 -2.28 10.87
C TRP A 181 -6.64 -1.07 11.46
N LEU A 182 -6.62 -0.97 12.79
CA LEU A 182 -6.08 0.18 13.51
C LEU A 182 -4.62 -0.10 13.92
N PHE A 183 -3.70 0.61 13.31
CA PHE A 183 -2.27 0.49 13.56
C PHE A 183 -1.72 1.75 14.24
N PRO A 184 -0.68 1.62 15.09
CA PRO A 184 -0.01 2.77 15.69
C PRO A 184 0.80 3.55 14.65
N GLY A 185 1.05 4.84 14.95
CA GLY A 185 1.90 5.70 14.12
C GLY A 185 3.39 5.39 14.26
N ILE A 186 3.83 4.91 15.43
CA ILE A 186 5.24 4.62 15.76
C ILE A 186 5.80 3.55 14.81
N PRO A 187 6.83 3.86 14.00
CA PRO A 187 7.30 2.97 12.93
C PRO A 187 7.76 1.59 13.42
N GLU A 188 8.42 1.51 14.57
CA GLU A 188 8.88 0.25 15.14
C GLU A 188 7.71 -0.64 15.53
N VAL A 189 6.67 -0.07 16.16
CA VAL A 189 5.48 -0.79 16.61
C VAL A 189 4.62 -1.16 15.37
N PHE A 190 4.52 -0.27 14.40
CA PHE A 190 3.85 -0.55 13.13
C PHE A 190 4.46 -1.79 12.44
N ARG A 191 5.79 -1.80 12.26
CA ARG A 191 6.51 -2.94 11.65
C ARG A 191 6.33 -4.23 12.44
N MET A 192 6.38 -4.16 13.76
CA MET A 192 6.19 -5.32 14.64
C MET A 192 4.79 -5.95 14.45
N LYS A 193 3.78 -5.17 14.08
CA LYS A 193 2.41 -5.64 13.86
C LYS A 193 2.11 -6.14 12.45
N LEU A 194 2.96 -5.89 11.45
CA LEU A 194 2.74 -6.33 10.06
C LEU A 194 2.53 -7.85 9.89
N PRO A 195 3.18 -8.74 10.68
CA PRO A 195 2.90 -10.18 10.59
C PRO A 195 1.42 -10.53 10.81
N VAL A 196 0.67 -9.71 11.58
CA VAL A 196 -0.78 -9.91 11.75
C VAL A 196 -1.50 -9.77 10.40
N LEU A 197 -1.16 -8.75 9.61
CA LEU A 197 -1.73 -8.60 8.26
C LEU A 197 -1.29 -9.75 7.34
N ALA A 198 -0.01 -10.14 7.42
CA ALA A 198 0.54 -11.19 6.57
C ALA A 198 -0.13 -12.56 6.80
N GLU A 199 -0.53 -12.86 8.05
CA GLU A 199 -1.22 -14.10 8.39
C GLU A 199 -2.72 -14.05 8.07
N LYS A 200 -3.35 -12.89 8.30
CA LYS A 200 -4.82 -12.75 8.21
C LYS A 200 -5.30 -12.33 6.82
N LEU A 201 -4.43 -11.76 5.98
CA LEU A 201 -4.82 -11.24 4.68
C LEU A 201 -4.16 -12.03 3.55
N SER A 202 -4.92 -12.21 2.48
CA SER A 202 -4.44 -12.76 1.22
C SER A 202 -5.10 -12.01 0.07
N GLY A 203 -4.31 -11.56 -0.88
CA GLY A 203 -4.78 -10.85 -2.07
C GLY A 203 -4.64 -11.65 -3.36
N GLY A 204 -4.17 -12.88 -3.26
CA GLY A 204 -3.91 -13.76 -4.40
C GLY A 204 -2.41 -13.83 -4.74
N GLN A 205 -2.10 -13.85 -6.04
CA GLN A 205 -0.71 -13.99 -6.50
C GLN A 205 0.14 -12.76 -6.16
N PRO A 206 1.31 -12.93 -5.51
CA PRO A 206 2.23 -11.83 -5.22
C PRO A 206 2.69 -11.10 -6.48
N TRP A 207 3.07 -9.84 -6.30
CA TRP A 207 3.73 -9.09 -7.35
C TRP A 207 5.18 -9.53 -7.53
N VAL A 208 5.57 -9.71 -8.78
CA VAL A 208 6.96 -9.94 -9.19
C VAL A 208 7.50 -8.66 -9.81
N SER A 209 8.75 -8.36 -9.53
CA SER A 209 9.47 -7.21 -10.09
C SER A 209 10.80 -7.66 -10.66
N ARG A 210 11.19 -7.10 -11.80
CA ARG A 210 12.53 -7.19 -12.37
C ARG A 210 13.06 -5.80 -12.60
N ALA A 211 14.38 -5.63 -12.56
CA ALA A 211 15.00 -4.35 -12.79
C ALA A 211 16.12 -4.43 -13.84
N VAL A 212 16.19 -3.40 -14.65
CA VAL A 212 17.26 -3.18 -15.63
C VAL A 212 17.89 -1.82 -15.36
N TYR A 213 19.20 -1.77 -15.28
CA TYR A 213 19.98 -0.55 -15.02
C TYR A 213 20.78 -0.17 -16.23
N THR A 214 20.70 1.08 -16.67
CA THR A 214 21.33 1.57 -17.92
C THR A 214 21.93 2.95 -17.74
N GLN A 215 22.94 3.30 -18.55
CA GLN A 215 23.48 4.67 -18.66
C GLN A 215 22.66 5.55 -19.61
N MET A 216 21.67 4.99 -20.29
CA MET A 216 20.80 5.76 -21.17
C MET A 216 19.88 6.69 -20.37
N ASP A 217 19.58 7.86 -20.91
CA ASP A 217 18.57 8.76 -20.36
C ASP A 217 17.16 8.41 -20.88
N GLU A 218 16.13 8.91 -20.17
CA GLU A 218 14.73 8.61 -20.46
C GLU A 218 14.31 9.01 -21.89
N GLY A 219 14.88 10.06 -22.47
CA GLY A 219 14.56 10.48 -23.83
C GLY A 219 14.97 9.44 -24.86
N ASN A 220 16.13 8.85 -24.72
CA ASN A 220 16.62 7.77 -25.58
C ASN A 220 15.94 6.42 -25.29
N LEU A 221 15.50 6.19 -24.05
CA LEU A 221 14.78 4.98 -23.65
C LEU A 221 13.32 4.96 -24.12
N LYS A 222 12.69 6.13 -24.26
CA LYS A 222 11.25 6.22 -24.57
C LYS A 222 10.81 5.39 -25.77
N PRO A 223 11.42 5.49 -26.97
CA PRO A 223 10.95 4.71 -28.13
C PRO A 223 11.09 3.21 -27.91
N LEU A 224 12.11 2.75 -27.17
CA LEU A 224 12.33 1.35 -26.84
C LEU A 224 11.27 0.85 -25.84
N LEU A 225 10.94 1.67 -24.85
CA LEU A 225 9.92 1.36 -23.86
C LEU A 225 8.51 1.33 -24.47
N ASP A 226 8.17 2.27 -25.36
CA ASP A 226 6.85 2.34 -25.99
C ASP A 226 6.52 1.02 -26.72
N ALA A 227 7.47 0.45 -27.45
CA ALA A 227 7.30 -0.83 -28.15
C ALA A 227 7.04 -2.01 -27.19
N VAL A 228 7.73 -2.02 -26.05
CA VAL A 228 7.54 -3.08 -25.04
C VAL A 228 6.20 -2.90 -24.30
N VAL A 229 5.83 -1.67 -23.94
CA VAL A 229 4.54 -1.37 -23.31
C VAL A 229 3.37 -1.79 -24.20
N GLU A 230 3.46 -1.58 -25.50
CA GLU A 230 2.44 -2.01 -26.46
C GLU A 230 2.33 -3.54 -26.54
N SER A 231 3.46 -4.24 -26.49
CA SER A 231 3.53 -5.71 -26.56
C SER A 231 3.16 -6.43 -25.27
N PHE A 232 3.32 -5.76 -24.13
CA PHE A 232 3.10 -6.31 -22.79
C PHE A 232 2.19 -5.39 -21.94
N PRO A 233 0.92 -5.18 -22.32
CA PRO A 233 0.01 -4.26 -21.62
C PRO A 233 -0.39 -4.72 -20.22
N ASP A 234 -0.10 -5.96 -19.84
CA ASP A 234 -0.30 -6.59 -18.56
C ASP A 234 0.89 -6.43 -17.59
N VAL A 235 2.03 -5.91 -18.08
CA VAL A 235 3.24 -5.64 -17.29
C VAL A 235 3.38 -4.14 -17.05
N GLY A 236 3.47 -3.75 -15.76
CA GLY A 236 3.77 -2.37 -15.39
C GLY A 236 5.23 -2.05 -15.63
N ILE A 237 5.53 -1.02 -16.43
CA ILE A 237 6.91 -0.60 -16.69
C ILE A 237 7.11 0.79 -16.08
N GLY A 238 8.12 0.91 -15.20
CA GLY A 238 8.49 2.15 -14.52
C GLY A 238 9.91 2.58 -14.89
N SER A 239 10.12 3.90 -15.05
CA SER A 239 11.43 4.51 -15.26
C SER A 239 11.78 5.42 -14.09
N TYR A 240 12.99 5.26 -13.56
CA TYR A 240 13.49 5.96 -12.37
C TYR A 240 14.88 6.55 -12.66
N PRO A 241 14.96 7.80 -13.14
CA PRO A 241 16.23 8.46 -13.38
C PRO A 241 16.94 8.76 -12.06
N LYS A 242 18.26 8.62 -12.06
CA LYS A 242 19.12 8.90 -10.91
C LYS A 242 20.20 9.90 -11.29
N TRP A 243 20.31 10.97 -10.53
CA TRP A 243 21.31 12.00 -10.72
C TRP A 243 22.53 11.72 -9.84
N GLY A 244 23.73 11.89 -10.43
CA GLY A 244 24.98 11.82 -9.69
C GLY A 244 25.47 10.41 -9.32
N ASP A 245 24.90 9.36 -9.88
CA ASP A 245 25.39 7.98 -9.72
C ASP A 245 26.23 7.60 -10.94
N ALA A 246 27.47 7.15 -10.70
CA ALA A 246 28.36 6.72 -11.77
C ALA A 246 28.04 5.29 -12.28
N THR A 247 27.27 4.51 -11.53
CA THR A 247 27.01 3.09 -11.84
C THR A 247 25.87 2.92 -12.84
N TYR A 248 24.86 3.78 -12.81
CA TYR A 248 23.76 3.82 -13.76
C TYR A 248 23.09 5.19 -13.75
N ARG A 249 22.45 5.55 -14.86
CA ARG A 249 21.68 6.79 -14.99
C ARG A 249 20.18 6.59 -14.85
N THR A 250 19.66 5.45 -15.32
CA THR A 250 18.23 5.12 -15.22
C THR A 250 18.06 3.68 -14.76
N LYS A 251 17.18 3.49 -13.78
CA LYS A 251 16.67 2.18 -13.39
C LYS A 251 15.28 2.01 -14.00
N LEU A 252 15.05 0.89 -14.69
CA LEU A 252 13.76 0.48 -15.21
C LEU A 252 13.24 -0.69 -14.37
N THR A 253 11.93 -0.73 -14.11
CA THR A 253 11.28 -1.87 -13.46
C THR A 253 10.19 -2.45 -14.34
N PHE A 254 10.05 -3.76 -14.28
CA PHE A 254 9.02 -4.55 -14.95
C PHE A 254 8.24 -5.28 -13.86
N ASP A 255 6.98 -4.91 -13.67
CA ASP A 255 6.16 -5.33 -12.55
C ASP A 255 4.90 -6.04 -13.04
N GLY A 256 4.62 -7.23 -12.49
CA GLY A 256 3.44 -8.01 -12.85
C GLY A 256 3.16 -9.12 -11.85
N ARG A 257 2.14 -9.92 -12.12
CA ARG A 257 1.81 -11.07 -11.27
C ARG A 257 2.30 -12.39 -11.86
N GLU A 258 2.46 -12.46 -13.17
CA GLU A 258 2.94 -13.65 -13.88
C GLU A 258 4.43 -13.54 -14.16
N VAL A 259 5.25 -14.37 -13.51
CA VAL A 259 6.71 -14.38 -13.63
C VAL A 259 7.15 -14.43 -15.10
N ALA A 260 6.59 -15.36 -15.88
CA ALA A 260 6.96 -15.55 -17.28
C ALA A 260 6.66 -14.31 -18.15
N ARG A 261 5.58 -13.57 -17.86
CA ARG A 261 5.23 -12.33 -18.57
C ARG A 261 6.18 -11.21 -18.23
N VAL A 262 6.51 -11.06 -16.94
CA VAL A 262 7.47 -10.05 -16.46
C VAL A 262 8.86 -10.30 -17.04
N ASP A 263 9.31 -11.57 -17.03
CA ASP A 263 10.61 -11.95 -17.59
C ASP A 263 10.64 -11.71 -19.11
N ALA A 264 9.59 -12.09 -19.85
CA ALA A 264 9.49 -11.87 -21.28
C ALA A 264 9.51 -10.37 -21.64
N ALA A 265 8.81 -9.51 -20.90
CA ALA A 265 8.82 -8.07 -21.11
C ALA A 265 10.21 -7.47 -20.87
N LYS A 266 10.86 -7.87 -19.76
CA LYS A 266 12.24 -7.48 -19.45
C LYS A 266 13.22 -7.93 -20.54
N ASP A 267 13.14 -9.18 -20.97
CA ASP A 267 14.05 -9.73 -21.99
C ASP A 267 13.83 -9.07 -23.37
N ALA A 268 12.57 -8.82 -23.75
CA ALA A 268 12.23 -8.07 -24.96
C ALA A 268 12.84 -6.65 -24.92
N PHE A 269 12.79 -5.97 -23.77
CA PHE A 269 13.43 -4.67 -23.61
C PHE A 269 14.96 -4.77 -23.71
N VAL A 270 15.59 -5.70 -22.99
CA VAL A 270 17.06 -5.88 -23.00
C VAL A 270 17.57 -6.15 -24.42
N ALA A 271 16.83 -6.91 -25.22
CA ALA A 271 17.18 -7.19 -26.61
C ALA A 271 17.19 -5.94 -27.54
N THR A 272 16.57 -4.83 -27.11
CA THR A 272 16.57 -3.57 -27.88
C THR A 272 17.73 -2.63 -27.50
N LEU A 273 18.45 -2.95 -26.44
CA LEU A 273 19.52 -2.08 -25.95
C LEU A 273 20.76 -2.18 -26.80
N PRO A 274 21.54 -1.07 -26.95
CA PRO A 274 22.80 -1.07 -27.71
C PRO A 274 23.88 -1.89 -27.01
N GLU A 275 24.95 -2.18 -27.76
CA GLU A 275 26.13 -2.86 -27.23
C GLU A 275 26.73 -2.11 -26.03
N GLY A 276 27.10 -2.87 -24.97
CA GLY A 276 27.57 -2.30 -23.70
C GLY A 276 26.46 -2.00 -22.69
N GLU A 277 25.20 -2.18 -23.07
CA GLU A 277 24.03 -2.10 -22.18
C GLU A 277 23.31 -3.47 -22.07
N PRO A 278 22.61 -3.75 -20.97
CA PRO A 278 22.47 -2.96 -19.75
C PRO A 278 23.70 -3.09 -18.82
N GLN A 279 23.85 -2.16 -17.88
CA GLN A 279 24.91 -2.23 -16.85
C GLN A 279 24.65 -3.36 -15.84
N ARG A 280 23.38 -3.63 -15.52
CA ARG A 280 22.94 -4.66 -14.59
C ARG A 280 21.48 -5.06 -14.84
N VAL A 281 21.17 -6.33 -14.57
CA VAL A 281 19.80 -6.89 -14.58
C VAL A 281 19.55 -7.62 -13.26
N GLU A 282 18.38 -7.42 -12.64
CA GLU A 282 17.93 -8.06 -11.39
C GLU A 282 16.53 -8.66 -11.55
#